data_ebf91eb3b8738a2fdea50c1df990acd4
#
_entry.id   ebf91eb3b8738a2fdea50c1df990acd4
#
_cell.length_a   1.000
_cell.length_b   1.000
_cell.length_c   1.000
_cell.angle_alpha   90.00
_cell.angle_beta   90.00
_cell.angle_gamma   90.00
#
_symmetry.space_group_name_H-M   'P 1'
#
loop_
_entity.id
_entity.type
_entity.pdbx_description
1 polymer ?
#
loop_
_entity_poly.entity_id
_entity_poly.type
_entity_poly.pdbx_seq_one_letter_code
_entity_poly.pdbx_strand_id
1 'polypeptide(L)'
;MTMKNKNHTAEDIEQGLTSHDPAIRRRWAEYPYFSPTHVQIERGLTDVSWGVRIAWVRGMRFTPSTEQVDRGVRDTHEYVRLAWAERKDFTPTPEQVEVGLTDPDLEVRITWAKRINFTPTPEQVERGLTDTNAKVRKAWAQRMDFKPTPEQVERGLTDADLSVQAAWIHRTDFQSTPLQIERGLTDEHWNIRIAWAQRKDFTPTPEQVERGLTDLREFVRAAWACRLDFVSNAEQVERGLTDEQWWVRKVWGSRCDFIASPAQVERGLTDDKDSIRIVWAERMDFTPTPEQVERGLTDADPWVRKAWAQRTDYTPTIHQAERGLSEEDPNIVLVWLNRSDIVWTHTHIQKGLQHPVMEIRKAWEEVLQKLHNSNDTPADACSLPCV
;
A
#
# COMPACT_ATOMS: atom_id res chain seq x y z
N MET A 1 -23.62 10.96 31.42
CA MET A 1 -22.64 11.62 32.28
C MET A 1 -21.28 11.06 31.97
N THR A 2 -20.40 11.80 31.30
CA THR A 2 -19.08 11.37 30.85
C THR A 2 -18.10 11.35 32.02
N MET A 3 -17.43 10.21 32.27
CA MET A 3 -16.35 10.06 33.27
C MET A 3 -15.06 10.81 32.81
N LYS A 4 -15.17 12.07 32.41
CA LYS A 4 -13.97 12.85 32.03
C LYS A 4 -13.29 13.41 33.32
N ASN A 5 -12.04 13.00 33.51
CA ASN A 5 -11.04 13.58 34.44
C ASN A 5 -11.50 13.80 35.89
N LYS A 6 -11.95 12.75 36.61
CA LYS A 6 -11.96 12.76 38.08
C LYS A 6 -10.97 11.70 38.56
N ASN A 7 -10.09 12.06 39.48
CA ASN A 7 -9.30 11.12 40.26
C ASN A 7 -10.30 10.33 41.13
N HIS A 8 -10.75 9.17 40.68
CA HIS A 8 -11.58 8.26 41.42
C HIS A 8 -10.76 7.59 42.51
N THR A 9 -11.33 7.49 43.72
CA THR A 9 -10.68 6.77 44.82
C THR A 9 -10.73 5.24 44.57
N ALA A 10 -9.91 4.49 45.28
CA ALA A 10 -10.00 3.00 45.25
C ALA A 10 -11.38 2.49 45.68
N GLU A 11 -12.05 3.21 46.58
CA GLU A 11 -13.37 2.90 47.04
C GLU A 11 -14.45 3.16 45.97
N ASP A 12 -14.37 4.28 45.24
CA ASP A 12 -15.24 4.55 44.08
C ASP A 12 -15.13 3.46 42.99
N ILE A 13 -13.89 3.01 42.71
CA ILE A 13 -13.61 1.95 41.75
C ILE A 13 -14.24 0.63 42.21
N GLU A 14 -14.03 0.24 43.47
CA GLU A 14 -14.55 -1.03 44.01
C GLU A 14 -16.08 -1.01 44.04
N GLN A 15 -16.70 0.10 44.47
CA GLN A 15 -18.15 0.26 44.46
C GLN A 15 -18.72 0.15 43.03
N GLY A 16 -18.03 0.71 42.03
CA GLY A 16 -18.44 0.62 40.65
C GLY A 16 -18.32 -0.79 40.07
N LEU A 17 -17.21 -1.49 40.35
CA LEU A 17 -16.96 -2.85 39.91
C LEU A 17 -17.86 -3.88 40.59
N THR A 18 -18.45 -3.57 41.74
CA THR A 18 -19.38 -4.44 42.50
C THR A 18 -20.85 -4.04 42.39
N SER A 19 -21.17 -3.02 41.56
CA SER A 19 -22.54 -2.55 41.34
C SER A 19 -23.48 -3.69 40.93
N HIS A 20 -24.73 -3.66 41.38
CA HIS A 20 -25.76 -4.56 40.89
C HIS A 20 -26.06 -4.40 39.39
N ASP A 21 -25.89 -3.19 38.85
CA ASP A 21 -26.11 -2.91 37.43
C ASP A 21 -24.90 -3.33 36.58
N PRO A 22 -25.05 -4.28 35.66
CA PRO A 22 -23.97 -4.71 34.78
C PRO A 22 -23.46 -3.58 33.84
N ALA A 23 -24.30 -2.61 33.51
CA ALA A 23 -23.85 -1.48 32.71
C ALA A 23 -22.86 -0.58 33.47
N ILE A 24 -23.04 -0.43 34.77
CA ILE A 24 -22.12 0.29 35.65
C ILE A 24 -20.83 -0.52 35.78
N ARG A 25 -20.90 -1.85 36.07
CA ARG A 25 -19.71 -2.70 36.17
C ARG A 25 -18.90 -2.69 34.87
N ARG A 26 -19.56 -2.81 33.71
CA ARG A 26 -18.91 -2.71 32.39
C ARG A 26 -18.20 -1.39 32.21
N ARG A 27 -18.83 -0.26 32.50
CA ARG A 27 -18.25 1.07 32.38
C ARG A 27 -17.00 1.23 33.23
N TRP A 28 -16.98 0.68 34.44
CA TRP A 28 -15.79 0.67 35.29
C TRP A 28 -14.71 -0.27 34.78
N ALA A 29 -15.09 -1.40 34.22
CA ALA A 29 -14.18 -2.30 33.54
C ALA A 29 -13.48 -1.63 32.34
N GLU A 30 -14.15 -0.70 31.63
CA GLU A 30 -13.61 0.09 30.52
C GLU A 30 -12.82 1.34 31.00
N TYR A 31 -12.86 1.70 32.29
CA TYR A 31 -12.19 2.91 32.83
C TYR A 31 -10.67 2.73 32.84
N PRO A 32 -9.88 3.55 32.09
CA PRO A 32 -8.48 3.25 31.78
C PRO A 32 -7.47 3.67 32.88
N TYR A 33 -7.92 4.42 33.92
CA TYR A 33 -7.00 5.12 34.84
C TYR A 33 -6.84 4.41 36.18
N PHE A 34 -6.93 3.08 36.27
CA PHE A 34 -6.57 2.31 37.45
C PHE A 34 -5.87 1.01 37.08
N SER A 35 -5.02 0.52 37.98
CA SER A 35 -4.39 -0.80 37.88
C SER A 35 -5.21 -1.79 38.68
N PRO A 36 -5.89 -2.77 38.03
CA PRO A 36 -6.74 -3.70 38.75
C PRO A 36 -5.93 -4.70 39.58
N THR A 37 -6.47 -5.06 40.74
CA THR A 37 -5.95 -6.17 41.55
C THR A 37 -6.34 -7.50 40.92
N HIS A 38 -5.60 -8.56 41.27
CA HIS A 38 -5.91 -9.93 40.83
C HIS A 38 -7.36 -10.34 41.15
N VAL A 39 -7.86 -9.96 42.33
CA VAL A 39 -9.24 -10.25 42.76
C VAL A 39 -10.26 -9.55 41.86
N GLN A 40 -10.01 -8.31 41.50
CA GLN A 40 -10.88 -7.53 40.58
C GLN A 40 -10.87 -8.13 39.16
N ILE A 41 -9.70 -8.56 38.67
CA ILE A 41 -9.55 -9.22 37.37
C ILE A 41 -10.40 -10.50 37.36
N GLU A 42 -10.21 -11.41 38.37
CA GLU A 42 -10.94 -12.66 38.44
C GLU A 42 -12.45 -12.44 38.53
N ARG A 43 -12.90 -11.51 39.36
CA ARG A 43 -14.32 -11.14 39.46
C ARG A 43 -14.86 -10.66 38.10
N GLY A 44 -14.13 -9.85 37.41
CA GLY A 44 -14.55 -9.30 36.12
C GLY A 44 -14.59 -10.35 35.00
N LEU A 45 -13.60 -11.25 34.95
CA LEU A 45 -13.54 -12.34 33.98
C LEU A 45 -14.57 -13.44 34.23
N THR A 46 -15.16 -13.50 35.43
CA THR A 46 -16.22 -14.46 35.83
C THR A 46 -17.58 -13.81 36.05
N ASP A 47 -17.74 -12.52 35.64
CA ASP A 47 -19.02 -11.82 35.82
C ASP A 47 -20.18 -12.53 35.10
N VAL A 48 -21.34 -12.50 35.68
CA VAL A 48 -22.56 -13.10 35.09
C VAL A 48 -22.91 -12.47 33.73
N SER A 49 -22.58 -11.19 33.54
CA SER A 49 -22.81 -10.45 32.30
C SER A 49 -21.64 -10.66 31.35
N TRP A 50 -21.91 -11.22 30.17
CA TRP A 50 -20.92 -11.36 29.10
C TRP A 50 -20.32 -10.03 28.67
N GLY A 51 -21.11 -8.93 28.70
CA GLY A 51 -20.63 -7.59 28.35
C GLY A 51 -19.58 -7.05 29.32
N VAL A 52 -19.67 -7.42 30.63
CA VAL A 52 -18.65 -7.12 31.61
C VAL A 52 -17.41 -7.96 31.37
N ARG A 53 -17.56 -9.27 31.13
CA ARG A 53 -16.43 -10.16 30.81
C ARG A 53 -15.63 -9.65 29.59
N ILE A 54 -16.32 -9.24 28.50
CA ILE A 54 -15.66 -8.65 27.31
C ILE A 54 -14.88 -7.38 27.66
N ALA A 55 -15.48 -6.48 28.45
CA ALA A 55 -14.83 -5.23 28.84
C ALA A 55 -13.50 -5.49 29.58
N TRP A 56 -13.46 -6.50 30.43
CA TRP A 56 -12.24 -6.93 31.12
C TRP A 56 -11.22 -7.54 30.15
N VAL A 57 -11.64 -8.40 29.24
CA VAL A 57 -10.76 -9.03 28.25
C VAL A 57 -10.13 -7.97 27.32
N ARG A 58 -10.92 -7.03 26.81
CA ARG A 58 -10.46 -5.95 25.91
C ARG A 58 -9.66 -4.85 26.60
N GLY A 59 -9.84 -4.70 27.91
CA GLY A 59 -9.13 -3.69 28.70
C GLY A 59 -7.62 -3.86 28.71
N MET A 60 -7.09 -5.05 28.47
CA MET A 60 -5.65 -5.39 28.34
C MET A 60 -4.77 -4.85 29.47
N ARG A 61 -5.32 -4.74 30.70
CA ARG A 61 -4.64 -4.14 31.87
C ARG A 61 -3.97 -5.18 32.76
N PHE A 62 -3.88 -6.40 32.29
CA PHE A 62 -3.25 -7.53 32.98
C PHE A 62 -2.71 -8.51 31.95
N THR A 63 -1.67 -9.23 32.30
CA THR A 63 -1.20 -10.39 31.54
C THR A 63 -2.02 -11.60 32.00
N PRO A 64 -2.74 -12.29 31.11
CA PRO A 64 -3.59 -13.39 31.52
C PRO A 64 -2.78 -14.63 31.90
N SER A 65 -3.27 -15.36 32.90
CA SER A 65 -2.77 -16.71 33.21
C SER A 65 -3.31 -17.72 32.19
N THR A 66 -2.66 -18.88 32.09
CA THR A 66 -3.10 -19.96 31.19
C THR A 66 -4.53 -20.43 31.57
N GLU A 67 -4.88 -20.47 32.86
CA GLU A 67 -6.20 -20.84 33.33
C GLU A 67 -7.29 -19.82 32.96
N GLN A 68 -6.93 -18.51 33.01
CA GLN A 68 -7.82 -17.44 32.57
C GLN A 68 -8.11 -17.52 31.06
N VAL A 69 -7.07 -17.78 30.26
CA VAL A 69 -7.20 -17.99 28.81
C VAL A 69 -8.06 -19.23 28.54
N ASP A 70 -7.77 -20.38 29.20
CA ASP A 70 -8.49 -21.62 28.98
C ASP A 70 -10.00 -21.48 29.31
N ARG A 71 -10.32 -20.82 30.41
CA ARG A 71 -11.70 -20.50 30.75
C ARG A 71 -12.35 -19.58 29.71
N GLY A 72 -11.60 -18.56 29.23
CA GLY A 72 -12.11 -17.58 28.32
C GLY A 72 -12.37 -18.09 26.90
N VAL A 73 -11.49 -18.95 26.36
CA VAL A 73 -11.70 -19.57 25.04
C VAL A 73 -12.80 -20.61 25.02
N ARG A 74 -13.28 -21.02 26.20
CA ARG A 74 -14.42 -21.95 26.41
C ARG A 74 -15.68 -21.24 26.98
N ASP A 75 -15.68 -19.90 27.00
CA ASP A 75 -16.82 -19.14 27.51
C ASP A 75 -18.12 -19.51 26.78
N THR A 76 -19.21 -19.53 27.48
CA THR A 76 -20.52 -19.83 26.89
C THR A 76 -20.97 -18.86 25.82
N HIS A 77 -20.45 -17.61 25.86
CA HIS A 77 -20.83 -16.54 24.94
C HIS A 77 -19.77 -16.32 23.86
N GLU A 78 -20.18 -16.40 22.60
CA GLU A 78 -19.28 -16.28 21.43
C GLU A 78 -18.46 -14.99 21.42
N TYR A 79 -19.04 -13.86 21.81
CA TYR A 79 -18.29 -12.58 21.83
C TYR A 79 -17.21 -12.54 22.92
N VAL A 80 -17.34 -13.30 24.00
CA VAL A 80 -16.26 -13.43 24.98
C VAL A 80 -15.14 -14.29 24.41
N ARG A 81 -15.46 -15.42 23.77
CA ARG A 81 -14.49 -16.29 23.11
C ARG A 81 -13.76 -15.51 21.99
N LEU A 82 -14.51 -14.69 21.21
CA LEU A 82 -13.92 -13.83 20.19
C LEU A 82 -12.96 -12.79 20.79
N ALA A 83 -13.34 -12.13 21.88
CA ALA A 83 -12.48 -11.17 22.56
C ALA A 83 -11.16 -11.81 23.03
N TRP A 84 -11.19 -13.05 23.52
CA TRP A 84 -9.99 -13.80 23.86
C TRP A 84 -9.17 -14.19 22.63
N ALA A 85 -9.80 -14.54 21.52
CA ALA A 85 -9.14 -14.83 20.26
C ALA A 85 -8.42 -13.59 19.68
N GLU A 86 -8.94 -12.39 19.90
CA GLU A 86 -8.35 -11.10 19.48
C GLU A 86 -7.10 -10.71 20.29
N ARG A 87 -6.96 -11.16 21.54
CA ARG A 87 -5.81 -10.84 22.39
C ARG A 87 -4.53 -11.48 21.86
N LYS A 88 -3.46 -10.69 21.78
CA LYS A 88 -2.15 -11.14 21.24
C LYS A 88 -1.05 -11.23 22.32
N ASP A 89 -1.35 -10.85 23.55
CA ASP A 89 -0.42 -10.73 24.67
C ASP A 89 -0.23 -12.02 25.46
N PHE A 90 -0.64 -13.16 24.92
CA PHE A 90 -0.34 -14.49 25.44
C PHE A 90 -0.02 -15.47 24.31
N THR A 91 0.77 -16.49 24.62
CA THR A 91 1.01 -17.64 23.73
C THR A 91 0.02 -18.75 24.09
N PRO A 92 -0.86 -19.15 23.16
CA PRO A 92 -1.83 -20.19 23.46
C PRO A 92 -1.19 -21.58 23.59
N THR A 93 -1.78 -22.45 24.42
CA THR A 93 -1.43 -23.87 24.45
C THR A 93 -2.00 -24.58 23.21
N PRO A 94 -1.45 -25.78 22.84
CA PRO A 94 -2.03 -26.57 21.75
C PRO A 94 -3.52 -26.87 21.92
N GLU A 95 -3.96 -27.10 23.14
CA GLU A 95 -5.38 -27.38 23.46
C GLU A 95 -6.24 -26.13 23.25
N GLN A 96 -5.77 -24.96 23.65
CA GLN A 96 -6.46 -23.67 23.42
C GLN A 96 -6.57 -23.35 21.93
N VAL A 97 -5.51 -23.62 21.15
CA VAL A 97 -5.53 -23.50 19.69
C VAL A 97 -6.60 -24.40 19.09
N GLU A 98 -6.63 -25.67 19.51
CA GLU A 98 -7.60 -26.65 19.01
C GLU A 98 -9.04 -26.23 19.30
N VAL A 99 -9.34 -25.76 20.53
CA VAL A 99 -10.64 -25.22 20.90
C VAL A 99 -11.04 -24.05 20.01
N GLY A 100 -10.12 -23.11 19.76
CA GLY A 100 -10.42 -21.94 18.96
C GLY A 100 -10.61 -22.23 17.47
N LEU A 101 -9.81 -23.15 16.91
CA LEU A 101 -9.91 -23.55 15.50
C LEU A 101 -11.15 -24.43 15.21
N THR A 102 -11.77 -25.04 16.25
CA THR A 102 -12.97 -25.86 16.14
C THR A 102 -14.20 -25.20 16.74
N ASP A 103 -14.12 -23.90 17.05
CA ASP A 103 -15.23 -23.16 17.66
C ASP A 103 -16.50 -23.23 16.78
N PRO A 104 -17.70 -23.40 17.35
CA PRO A 104 -18.92 -23.33 16.57
C PRO A 104 -19.16 -21.97 15.91
N ASP A 105 -18.67 -20.89 16.53
CA ASP A 105 -18.79 -19.54 15.95
C ASP A 105 -17.75 -19.28 14.85
N LEU A 106 -18.23 -18.77 13.73
CA LEU A 106 -17.44 -18.49 12.55
C LEU A 106 -16.33 -17.44 12.78
N GLU A 107 -16.66 -16.35 13.45
CA GLU A 107 -15.71 -15.24 13.64
C GLU A 107 -14.59 -15.63 14.61
N VAL A 108 -14.91 -16.50 15.56
CA VAL A 108 -13.91 -17.10 16.46
C VAL A 108 -12.94 -17.96 15.66
N ARG A 109 -13.43 -18.89 14.80
CA ARG A 109 -12.56 -19.71 13.94
C ARG A 109 -11.69 -18.87 13.01
N ILE A 110 -12.26 -17.83 12.36
CA ILE A 110 -11.50 -16.91 11.48
C ILE A 110 -10.40 -16.19 12.27
N THR A 111 -10.72 -15.72 13.47
CA THR A 111 -9.77 -14.97 14.30
C THR A 111 -8.60 -15.86 14.73
N TRP A 112 -8.89 -17.10 15.13
CA TRP A 112 -7.85 -18.08 15.44
C TRP A 112 -7.02 -18.47 14.20
N ALA A 113 -7.64 -18.66 13.05
CA ALA A 113 -6.94 -18.94 11.80
C ALA A 113 -5.96 -17.82 11.40
N LYS A 114 -6.23 -16.56 11.78
CA LYS A 114 -5.35 -15.41 11.52
C LYS A 114 -4.25 -15.20 12.56
N ARG A 115 -4.24 -15.94 13.67
CA ARG A 115 -3.18 -15.81 14.69
C ARG A 115 -1.87 -16.40 14.17
N ILE A 116 -0.78 -15.67 14.39
CA ILE A 116 0.58 -16.06 13.96
C ILE A 116 1.48 -16.52 15.13
N ASN A 117 0.96 -16.53 16.36
CA ASN A 117 1.72 -16.89 17.56
C ASN A 117 1.57 -18.36 17.99
N PHE A 118 1.29 -19.22 17.04
CA PHE A 118 1.36 -20.68 17.13
C PHE A 118 1.69 -21.26 15.75
N THR A 119 2.33 -22.42 15.73
CA THR A 119 2.60 -23.18 14.49
C THR A 119 1.51 -24.24 14.34
N PRO A 120 0.74 -24.23 13.23
CA PRO A 120 -0.33 -25.20 13.05
C PRO A 120 0.21 -26.61 12.74
N THR A 121 -0.50 -27.64 13.18
CA THR A 121 -0.23 -29.01 12.75
C THR A 121 -0.78 -29.26 11.34
N PRO A 122 -0.26 -30.27 10.59
CA PRO A 122 -0.79 -30.62 9.28
C PRO A 122 -2.31 -30.91 9.30
N GLU A 123 -2.81 -31.53 10.36
CA GLU A 123 -4.24 -31.83 10.54
C GLU A 123 -5.09 -30.56 10.73
N GLN A 124 -4.56 -29.58 11.47
CA GLN A 124 -5.20 -28.27 11.64
C GLN A 124 -5.23 -27.50 10.33
N VAL A 125 -4.12 -27.51 9.56
CA VAL A 125 -4.07 -26.93 8.22
C VAL A 125 -5.11 -27.55 7.32
N GLU A 126 -5.14 -28.89 7.22
CA GLU A 126 -6.09 -29.59 6.35
C GLU A 126 -7.54 -29.28 6.71
N ARG A 127 -7.89 -29.34 7.99
CA ARG A 127 -9.22 -28.98 8.47
C ARG A 127 -9.59 -27.52 8.13
N GLY A 128 -8.66 -26.60 8.32
CA GLY A 128 -8.89 -25.19 8.01
C GLY A 128 -9.08 -24.91 6.52
N LEU A 129 -8.29 -25.58 5.68
CA LEU A 129 -8.39 -25.47 4.21
C LEU A 129 -9.62 -26.19 3.63
N THR A 130 -10.30 -27.02 4.42
CA THR A 130 -11.53 -27.73 4.07
C THR A 130 -12.75 -27.29 4.89
N ASP A 131 -12.64 -26.20 5.66
CA ASP A 131 -13.78 -25.67 6.43
C ASP A 131 -14.96 -25.38 5.49
N THR A 132 -16.16 -25.63 5.98
CA THR A 132 -17.39 -25.38 5.21
C THR A 132 -17.56 -23.92 4.82
N ASN A 133 -16.98 -23.00 5.60
CA ASN A 133 -17.07 -21.57 5.35
C ASN A 133 -15.86 -21.03 4.57
N ALA A 134 -16.12 -20.38 3.45
CA ALA A 134 -15.09 -19.81 2.59
C ALA A 134 -14.18 -18.78 3.29
N LYS A 135 -14.70 -18.01 4.25
CA LYS A 135 -13.87 -17.01 4.99
C LYS A 135 -12.83 -17.69 5.87
N VAL A 136 -13.14 -18.86 6.45
CA VAL A 136 -12.16 -19.66 7.20
C VAL A 136 -11.13 -20.24 6.25
N ARG A 137 -11.55 -20.86 5.13
CA ARG A 137 -10.63 -21.40 4.11
C ARG A 137 -9.70 -20.29 3.59
N LYS A 138 -10.24 -19.09 3.32
CA LYS A 138 -9.44 -17.91 2.91
C LYS A 138 -8.41 -17.51 3.97
N ALA A 139 -8.82 -17.45 5.24
CA ALA A 139 -7.91 -17.10 6.34
C ALA A 139 -6.74 -18.09 6.42
N TRP A 140 -7.01 -19.38 6.23
CA TRP A 140 -5.97 -20.41 6.16
C TRP A 140 -5.11 -20.32 4.90
N ALA A 141 -5.70 -20.04 3.74
CA ALA A 141 -4.96 -19.82 2.49
C ALA A 141 -3.98 -18.64 2.58
N GLN A 142 -4.25 -17.64 3.42
CA GLN A 142 -3.41 -16.48 3.65
C GLN A 142 -2.24 -16.72 4.61
N ARG A 143 -2.22 -17.85 5.34
CA ARG A 143 -1.10 -18.19 6.24
C ARG A 143 0.12 -18.62 5.43
N MET A 144 1.30 -18.13 5.83
CA MET A 144 2.58 -18.45 5.18
C MET A 144 3.50 -19.26 6.10
N ASP A 145 2.99 -19.74 7.24
CA ASP A 145 3.73 -20.51 8.24
C ASP A 145 3.59 -22.04 8.10
N PHE A 146 3.05 -22.49 6.98
CA PHE A 146 3.08 -23.87 6.53
C PHE A 146 3.35 -23.96 5.04
N LYS A 147 3.97 -25.05 4.59
CA LYS A 147 4.19 -25.31 3.16
C LYS A 147 3.06 -26.18 2.62
N PRO A 148 2.28 -25.72 1.63
CA PRO A 148 1.17 -26.49 1.10
C PRO A 148 1.63 -27.67 0.27
N THR A 149 0.82 -28.74 0.28
CA THR A 149 1.00 -29.85 -0.65
C THR A 149 0.43 -29.50 -2.04
N PRO A 150 0.86 -30.19 -3.12
CA PRO A 150 0.30 -29.97 -4.47
C PRO A 150 -1.23 -30.13 -4.52
N GLU A 151 -1.78 -31.08 -3.75
CA GLU A 151 -3.21 -31.33 -3.68
C GLU A 151 -3.95 -30.17 -2.98
N GLN A 152 -3.37 -29.59 -1.93
CA GLN A 152 -3.91 -28.41 -1.26
C GLN A 152 -3.89 -27.19 -2.18
N VAL A 153 -2.80 -27.00 -2.93
CA VAL A 153 -2.69 -25.93 -3.93
C VAL A 153 -3.78 -26.10 -4.98
N GLU A 154 -3.91 -27.29 -5.57
CA GLU A 154 -4.90 -27.54 -6.64
C GLU A 154 -6.33 -27.30 -6.13
N ARG A 155 -6.68 -27.81 -4.95
CA ARG A 155 -7.97 -27.59 -4.34
C ARG A 155 -8.24 -26.09 -4.09
N GLY A 156 -7.23 -25.37 -3.62
CA GLY A 156 -7.36 -23.94 -3.33
C GLY A 156 -7.52 -23.09 -4.61
N LEU A 157 -6.79 -23.41 -5.66
CA LEU A 157 -6.90 -22.75 -6.97
C LEU A 157 -8.22 -23.06 -7.70
N THR A 158 -8.96 -24.08 -7.27
CA THR A 158 -10.25 -24.50 -7.82
C THR A 158 -11.38 -24.39 -6.81
N ASP A 159 -11.19 -23.64 -5.73
CA ASP A 159 -12.24 -23.43 -4.71
C ASP A 159 -13.48 -22.77 -5.32
N ALA A 160 -14.65 -23.12 -4.86
CA ALA A 160 -15.91 -22.54 -5.33
C ALA A 160 -16.02 -21.03 -5.01
N ASP A 161 -15.25 -20.53 -4.03
CA ASP A 161 -15.25 -19.13 -3.64
C ASP A 161 -14.04 -18.39 -4.26
N LEU A 162 -14.32 -17.38 -5.08
CA LEU A 162 -13.30 -16.61 -5.78
C LEU A 162 -12.30 -15.91 -4.84
N SER A 163 -12.72 -15.56 -3.63
CA SER A 163 -11.82 -14.91 -2.67
C SER A 163 -10.84 -15.90 -2.04
N VAL A 164 -11.18 -17.19 -2.01
CA VAL A 164 -10.27 -18.27 -1.63
C VAL A 164 -9.30 -18.54 -2.77
N GLN A 165 -9.78 -18.68 -4.00
CA GLN A 165 -8.91 -18.82 -5.19
C GLN A 165 -7.89 -17.68 -5.24
N ALA A 166 -8.34 -16.43 -5.12
CA ALA A 166 -7.45 -15.27 -5.14
C ALA A 166 -6.39 -15.33 -4.02
N ALA A 167 -6.76 -15.77 -2.80
CA ALA A 167 -5.80 -15.94 -1.72
C ALA A 167 -4.72 -16.97 -2.06
N TRP A 168 -5.09 -18.08 -2.71
CA TRP A 168 -4.14 -19.08 -3.18
C TRP A 168 -3.26 -18.58 -4.33
N ILE A 169 -3.82 -17.86 -5.30
CA ILE A 169 -3.06 -17.29 -6.41
C ILE A 169 -1.97 -16.32 -5.92
N HIS A 170 -2.23 -15.59 -4.83
CA HIS A 170 -1.24 -14.66 -4.26
C HIS A 170 -0.15 -15.34 -3.42
N ARG A 171 -0.22 -16.63 -3.13
CA ARG A 171 0.85 -17.34 -2.44
C ARG A 171 2.10 -17.46 -3.33
N THR A 172 3.27 -17.30 -2.72
CA THR A 172 4.57 -17.36 -3.40
C THR A 172 5.39 -18.58 -3.01
N ASP A 173 4.85 -19.45 -2.18
CA ASP A 173 5.55 -20.61 -1.60
C ASP A 173 5.30 -21.93 -2.33
N PHE A 174 4.72 -21.86 -3.53
CA PHE A 174 4.62 -22.97 -4.49
C PHE A 174 4.92 -22.47 -5.91
N GLN A 175 5.33 -23.40 -6.77
CA GLN A 175 5.57 -23.15 -8.19
C GLN A 175 4.33 -23.57 -8.99
N SER A 176 3.83 -22.65 -9.83
CA SER A 176 2.68 -22.95 -10.70
C SER A 176 3.02 -23.91 -11.82
N THR A 177 2.15 -24.88 -12.08
CA THR A 177 2.27 -25.74 -13.25
C THR A 177 1.74 -25.05 -14.52
N PRO A 178 2.20 -25.45 -15.73
CA PRO A 178 1.69 -24.88 -16.98
C PRO A 178 0.17 -25.00 -17.13
N LEU A 179 -0.42 -26.09 -16.62
CA LEU A 179 -1.87 -26.30 -16.66
C LEU A 179 -2.62 -25.31 -15.73
N GLN A 180 -2.10 -25.07 -14.54
CA GLN A 180 -2.67 -24.10 -13.60
C GLN A 180 -2.59 -22.68 -14.16
N ILE A 181 -1.44 -22.32 -14.76
CA ILE A 181 -1.25 -21.01 -15.41
C ILE A 181 -2.28 -20.83 -16.53
N GLU A 182 -2.37 -21.79 -17.45
CA GLU A 182 -3.29 -21.68 -18.60
C GLU A 182 -4.75 -21.59 -18.16
N ARG A 183 -5.18 -22.44 -17.21
CA ARG A 183 -6.52 -22.37 -16.63
C ARG A 183 -6.79 -21.01 -16.01
N GLY A 184 -5.86 -20.47 -15.23
CA GLY A 184 -6.02 -19.21 -14.55
C GLY A 184 -6.06 -18.00 -15.50
N LEU A 185 -5.23 -18.01 -16.53
CA LEU A 185 -5.21 -16.96 -17.55
C LEU A 185 -6.42 -16.97 -18.49
N THR A 186 -7.19 -18.07 -18.51
CA THR A 186 -8.41 -18.24 -19.30
C THR A 186 -9.67 -18.34 -18.45
N ASP A 187 -9.58 -18.07 -17.14
CA ASP A 187 -10.73 -18.14 -16.24
C ASP A 187 -11.86 -17.19 -16.69
N GLU A 188 -13.09 -17.59 -16.47
CA GLU A 188 -14.25 -16.77 -16.81
C GLU A 188 -14.29 -15.45 -16.01
N HIS A 189 -13.78 -15.45 -14.77
CA HIS A 189 -13.74 -14.31 -13.88
C HIS A 189 -12.48 -13.45 -14.14
N TRP A 190 -12.69 -12.25 -14.58
CA TRP A 190 -11.60 -11.31 -14.93
C TRP A 190 -10.63 -11.02 -13.78
N ASN A 191 -11.11 -10.99 -12.52
CA ASN A 191 -10.29 -10.79 -11.31
C ASN A 191 -9.31 -11.96 -11.08
N ILE A 192 -9.70 -13.19 -11.45
CA ILE A 192 -8.80 -14.36 -11.42
C ILE A 192 -7.75 -14.21 -12.52
N ARG A 193 -8.14 -13.82 -13.75
CA ARG A 193 -7.18 -13.56 -14.83
C ARG A 193 -6.17 -12.48 -14.45
N ILE A 194 -6.59 -11.38 -13.74
CA ILE A 194 -5.66 -10.37 -13.22
C ILE A 194 -4.69 -10.97 -12.22
N ALA A 195 -5.19 -11.72 -11.24
CA ALA A 195 -4.33 -12.30 -10.20
C ALA A 195 -3.27 -13.22 -10.82
N TRP A 196 -3.63 -14.01 -11.82
CA TRP A 196 -2.67 -14.82 -12.57
C TRP A 196 -1.71 -14.01 -13.43
N ALA A 197 -2.19 -12.93 -14.09
CA ALA A 197 -1.33 -12.01 -14.84
C ALA A 197 -0.27 -11.32 -13.95
N GLN A 198 -0.54 -11.16 -12.66
CA GLN A 198 0.37 -10.53 -11.70
C GLN A 198 1.42 -11.49 -11.11
N ARG A 199 1.27 -12.81 -11.28
CA ARG A 199 2.27 -13.79 -10.78
C ARG A 199 3.59 -13.65 -11.52
N LYS A 200 4.70 -13.88 -10.79
CA LYS A 200 6.07 -13.75 -11.28
C LYS A 200 6.81 -15.09 -11.36
N ASP A 201 6.15 -16.19 -11.03
CA ASP A 201 6.74 -17.53 -10.99
C ASP A 201 6.72 -18.26 -12.34
N PHE A 202 6.32 -17.59 -13.41
CA PHE A 202 6.38 -18.11 -14.77
C PHE A 202 6.71 -17.01 -15.78
N THR A 203 7.34 -17.39 -16.88
CA THR A 203 7.55 -16.54 -18.06
C THR A 203 6.41 -16.81 -19.05
N PRO A 204 5.63 -15.80 -19.45
CA PRO A 204 4.50 -16.01 -20.35
C PRO A 204 4.95 -16.35 -21.78
N THR A 205 4.15 -17.14 -22.47
CA THR A 205 4.33 -17.36 -23.92
C THR A 205 3.81 -16.16 -24.71
N PRO A 206 4.28 -15.95 -25.96
CA PRO A 206 3.76 -14.87 -26.82
C PRO A 206 2.24 -14.91 -26.99
N GLU A 207 1.65 -16.10 -27.06
CA GLU A 207 0.19 -16.28 -27.19
C GLU A 207 -0.55 -15.87 -25.91
N GLN A 208 0.02 -16.16 -24.74
CA GLN A 208 -0.53 -15.73 -23.46
C GLN A 208 -0.47 -14.18 -23.31
N VAL A 209 0.66 -13.59 -23.73
CA VAL A 209 0.82 -12.12 -23.75
C VAL A 209 -0.23 -11.50 -24.66
N GLU A 210 -0.35 -11.97 -25.91
CA GLU A 210 -1.29 -11.42 -26.88
C GLU A 210 -2.74 -11.52 -26.39
N ARG A 211 -3.14 -12.68 -25.87
CA ARG A 211 -4.46 -12.88 -25.28
C ARG A 211 -4.73 -11.92 -24.11
N GLY A 212 -3.75 -11.72 -23.25
CA GLY A 212 -3.89 -10.82 -22.11
C GLY A 212 -3.98 -9.36 -22.50
N LEU A 213 -3.19 -8.92 -23.48
CA LEU A 213 -3.20 -7.55 -24.00
C LEU A 213 -4.44 -7.23 -24.86
N THR A 214 -5.18 -8.26 -25.28
CA THR A 214 -6.43 -8.12 -26.04
C THR A 214 -7.67 -8.54 -25.25
N ASP A 215 -7.55 -8.74 -23.94
CA ASP A 215 -8.68 -9.12 -23.08
C ASP A 215 -9.82 -8.09 -23.16
N LEU A 216 -11.04 -8.57 -23.09
CA LEU A 216 -12.23 -7.72 -23.08
C LEU A 216 -12.25 -6.77 -21.88
N ARG A 217 -11.65 -7.18 -20.77
CA ARG A 217 -11.58 -6.37 -19.55
C ARG A 217 -10.31 -5.53 -19.50
N GLU A 218 -10.48 -4.26 -19.45
CA GLU A 218 -9.42 -3.25 -19.41
C GLU A 218 -8.44 -3.46 -18.24
N PHE A 219 -8.92 -3.92 -17.10
CA PHE A 219 -8.05 -4.21 -15.94
C PHE A 219 -7.12 -5.40 -16.19
N VAL A 220 -7.55 -6.38 -17.00
CA VAL A 220 -6.69 -7.48 -17.43
C VAL A 220 -5.64 -6.97 -18.41
N ARG A 221 -6.04 -6.15 -19.41
CA ARG A 221 -5.10 -5.52 -20.35
C ARG A 221 -4.05 -4.70 -19.61
N ALA A 222 -4.46 -3.90 -18.61
CA ALA A 222 -3.54 -3.11 -17.79
C ALA A 222 -2.58 -4.00 -16.97
N ALA A 223 -3.07 -5.08 -16.36
CA ALA A 223 -2.25 -6.02 -15.60
C ALA A 223 -1.17 -6.67 -16.47
N TRP A 224 -1.52 -7.05 -17.70
CA TRP A 224 -0.56 -7.57 -18.67
C TRP A 224 0.42 -6.50 -19.14
N ALA A 225 -0.03 -5.28 -19.40
CA ALA A 225 0.83 -4.16 -19.77
C ALA A 225 1.84 -3.79 -18.65
N CYS A 226 1.53 -4.07 -17.38
CA CYS A 226 2.47 -3.89 -16.26
C CYS A 226 3.58 -4.94 -16.18
N ARG A 227 3.50 -6.06 -16.91
CA ARG A 227 4.55 -7.07 -16.94
C ARG A 227 5.74 -6.57 -17.75
N LEU A 228 6.96 -6.80 -17.21
CA LEU A 228 8.22 -6.43 -17.86
C LEU A 228 9.06 -7.66 -18.26
N ASP A 229 8.49 -8.86 -18.16
CA ASP A 229 9.12 -10.13 -18.48
C ASP A 229 8.81 -10.62 -19.91
N PHE A 230 8.32 -9.74 -20.76
CA PHE A 230 8.25 -9.88 -22.20
C PHE A 230 8.62 -8.57 -22.89
N VAL A 231 9.09 -8.66 -24.13
CA VAL A 231 9.39 -7.49 -24.97
C VAL A 231 8.20 -7.24 -25.88
N SER A 232 7.64 -6.04 -25.83
CA SER A 232 6.49 -5.68 -26.66
C SER A 232 6.90 -5.42 -28.11
N ASN A 233 6.06 -5.87 -29.05
CA ASN A 233 6.22 -5.51 -30.46
C ASN A 233 5.48 -4.19 -30.80
N ALA A 234 5.77 -3.64 -31.98
CA ALA A 234 5.25 -2.33 -32.39
C ALA A 234 3.69 -2.29 -32.44
N GLU A 235 3.05 -3.40 -32.81
CA GLU A 235 1.58 -3.47 -32.87
C GLU A 235 0.96 -3.45 -31.47
N GLN A 236 1.55 -4.18 -30.52
CA GLN A 236 1.12 -4.19 -29.11
C GLN A 236 1.30 -2.82 -28.47
N VAL A 237 2.43 -2.14 -28.74
CA VAL A 237 2.69 -0.78 -28.28
C VAL A 237 1.63 0.18 -28.82
N GLU A 238 1.38 0.19 -30.14
CA GLU A 238 0.42 1.09 -30.74
C GLU A 238 -0.99 0.85 -30.23
N ARG A 239 -1.44 -0.41 -30.14
CA ARG A 239 -2.73 -0.78 -29.56
C ARG A 239 -2.87 -0.30 -28.11
N GLY A 240 -1.83 -0.49 -27.30
CA GLY A 240 -1.84 -0.06 -25.90
C GLY A 240 -1.86 1.45 -25.71
N LEU A 241 -1.11 2.18 -26.53
CA LEU A 241 -1.09 3.65 -26.51
C LEU A 241 -2.36 4.30 -27.08
N THR A 242 -3.20 3.53 -27.76
CA THR A 242 -4.49 3.97 -28.32
C THR A 242 -5.70 3.30 -27.64
N ASP A 243 -5.48 2.60 -26.53
CA ASP A 243 -6.57 1.95 -25.78
C ASP A 243 -7.65 2.98 -25.38
N GLU A 244 -8.91 2.59 -25.46
CA GLU A 244 -10.03 3.44 -25.06
C GLU A 244 -9.93 3.88 -23.59
N GLN A 245 -9.36 3.02 -22.74
CA GLN A 245 -9.22 3.28 -21.30
C GLN A 245 -7.91 4.00 -20.99
N TRP A 246 -8.02 5.18 -20.44
CA TRP A 246 -6.87 6.05 -20.16
C TRP A 246 -5.81 5.40 -19.25
N TRP A 247 -6.22 4.58 -18.26
CA TRP A 247 -5.24 3.91 -17.37
C TRP A 247 -4.45 2.83 -18.10
N VAL A 248 -4.99 2.18 -19.15
CA VAL A 248 -4.22 1.29 -20.01
C VAL A 248 -3.20 2.09 -20.82
N ARG A 249 -3.62 3.22 -21.45
CA ARG A 249 -2.71 4.13 -22.15
C ARG A 249 -1.60 4.65 -21.22
N LYS A 250 -1.94 4.97 -19.94
CA LYS A 250 -0.97 5.42 -18.95
C LYS A 250 0.09 4.34 -18.67
N VAL A 251 -0.33 3.09 -18.45
CA VAL A 251 0.61 1.98 -18.22
C VAL A 251 1.53 1.80 -19.41
N TRP A 252 1.00 1.82 -20.63
CA TRP A 252 1.83 1.72 -21.83
C TRP A 252 2.78 2.90 -21.99
N GLY A 253 2.34 4.11 -21.72
CA GLY A 253 3.20 5.30 -21.71
C GLY A 253 4.35 5.21 -20.71
N SER A 254 4.19 4.48 -19.61
CA SER A 254 5.23 4.28 -18.58
C SER A 254 6.25 3.18 -18.94
N ARG A 255 6.01 2.36 -19.97
CA ARG A 255 6.95 1.30 -20.36
C ARG A 255 8.20 1.87 -20.99
N CYS A 256 9.35 1.26 -20.69
CA CYS A 256 10.67 1.64 -21.23
C CYS A 256 11.29 0.57 -22.14
N ASP A 257 10.53 -0.47 -22.52
CA ASP A 257 10.98 -1.55 -23.40
C ASP A 257 10.80 -1.25 -24.90
N PHE A 258 10.38 -0.04 -25.24
CA PHE A 258 10.30 0.47 -26.62
C PHE A 258 10.75 1.93 -26.70
N ILE A 259 11.21 2.35 -27.86
CA ILE A 259 11.52 3.75 -28.17
C ILE A 259 10.29 4.34 -28.86
N ALA A 260 9.78 5.43 -28.32
CA ALA A 260 8.57 6.07 -28.84
C ALA A 260 8.85 6.80 -30.16
N SER A 261 7.98 6.61 -31.15
CA SER A 261 8.01 7.40 -32.38
C SER A 261 7.55 8.84 -32.11
N PRO A 262 7.96 9.83 -32.95
CA PRO A 262 7.50 11.22 -32.79
C PRO A 262 5.97 11.37 -32.75
N ALA A 263 5.24 10.56 -33.50
CA ALA A 263 3.77 10.56 -33.51
C ALA A 263 3.18 10.04 -32.17
N GLN A 264 3.80 9.02 -31.58
CA GLN A 264 3.39 8.49 -30.27
C GLN A 264 3.70 9.51 -29.15
N VAL A 265 4.87 10.16 -29.20
CA VAL A 265 5.24 11.23 -28.29
C VAL A 265 4.20 12.35 -28.34
N GLU A 266 3.90 12.87 -29.55
CA GLU A 266 2.94 13.96 -29.72
C GLU A 266 1.55 13.57 -29.21
N ARG A 267 1.07 12.36 -29.51
CA ARG A 267 -0.20 11.84 -29.01
C ARG A 267 -0.23 11.81 -27.48
N GLY A 268 0.82 11.32 -26.86
CA GLY A 268 0.90 11.22 -25.39
C GLY A 268 0.97 12.58 -24.69
N LEU A 269 1.74 13.52 -25.28
CA LEU A 269 1.86 14.90 -24.75
C LEU A 269 0.60 15.74 -24.96
N THR A 270 -0.35 15.27 -25.78
CA THR A 270 -1.62 15.95 -26.07
C THR A 270 -2.85 15.14 -25.65
N ASP A 271 -2.64 14.07 -24.87
CA ASP A 271 -3.75 13.24 -24.37
C ASP A 271 -4.71 14.08 -23.51
N ASP A 272 -5.99 13.73 -23.54
CA ASP A 272 -7.04 14.40 -22.76
C ASP A 272 -6.83 14.27 -21.24
N LYS A 273 -6.10 13.23 -20.80
CA LYS A 273 -5.78 12.98 -19.39
C LYS A 273 -4.42 13.55 -18.99
N ASP A 274 -4.43 14.42 -17.98
CA ASP A 274 -3.24 14.98 -17.35
C ASP A 274 -2.23 13.91 -16.92
N SER A 275 -2.71 12.83 -16.30
CA SER A 275 -1.87 11.72 -15.84
C SER A 275 -1.12 11.00 -16.96
N ILE A 276 -1.62 11.05 -18.20
CA ILE A 276 -0.90 10.53 -19.37
C ILE A 276 0.13 11.57 -19.84
N ARG A 277 -0.26 12.85 -19.94
CA ARG A 277 0.67 13.92 -20.29
C ARG A 277 1.84 14.00 -19.33
N ILE A 278 1.62 13.77 -18.01
CA ILE A 278 2.69 13.67 -17.00
C ILE A 278 3.66 12.54 -17.35
N VAL A 279 3.15 11.32 -17.53
CA VAL A 279 3.99 10.15 -17.86
C VAL A 279 4.82 10.39 -19.12
N TRP A 280 4.25 11.01 -20.15
CA TRP A 280 4.99 11.32 -21.37
C TRP A 280 5.99 12.46 -21.16
N ALA A 281 5.68 13.44 -20.33
CA ALA A 281 6.63 14.48 -19.96
C ALA A 281 7.83 13.93 -19.15
N GLU A 282 7.66 12.84 -18.41
CA GLU A 282 8.72 12.18 -17.64
C GLU A 282 9.62 11.26 -18.49
N ARG A 283 9.21 10.88 -19.72
CA ARG A 283 10.03 10.04 -20.60
C ARG A 283 11.26 10.79 -21.09
N MET A 284 12.42 10.11 -21.06
CA MET A 284 13.72 10.67 -21.48
C MET A 284 14.25 9.99 -22.76
N ASP A 285 13.42 9.18 -23.45
CA ASP A 285 13.80 8.49 -24.69
C ASP A 285 13.51 9.30 -25.98
N PHE A 286 13.15 10.58 -25.82
CA PHE A 286 13.00 11.53 -26.92
C PHE A 286 13.52 12.90 -26.50
N THR A 287 14.01 13.69 -27.47
CA THR A 287 14.36 15.10 -27.27
C THR A 287 13.16 15.97 -27.63
N PRO A 288 12.65 16.78 -26.70
CA PRO A 288 11.47 17.60 -26.97
C PRO A 288 11.75 18.75 -27.91
N THR A 289 10.78 19.13 -28.73
CA THR A 289 10.85 20.36 -29.52
C THR A 289 10.57 21.59 -28.66
N PRO A 290 11.00 22.79 -29.03
CA PRO A 290 10.68 24.03 -28.32
C PRO A 290 9.17 24.24 -28.14
N GLU A 291 8.36 23.86 -29.11
CA GLU A 291 6.90 23.95 -29.06
C GLU A 291 6.30 22.99 -28.04
N GLN A 292 6.84 21.77 -27.93
CA GLN A 292 6.43 20.80 -26.93
C GLN A 292 6.79 21.27 -25.52
N VAL A 293 8.00 21.83 -25.34
CA VAL A 293 8.43 22.41 -24.06
C VAL A 293 7.48 23.54 -23.65
N GLU A 294 7.22 24.51 -24.55
CA GLU A 294 6.35 25.64 -24.24
C GLU A 294 4.94 25.19 -23.90
N ARG A 295 4.36 24.28 -24.69
CA ARG A 295 3.03 23.69 -24.39
C ARG A 295 3.00 23.01 -23.04
N GLY A 296 4.03 22.23 -22.69
CA GLY A 296 4.10 21.52 -21.42
C GLY A 296 4.25 22.45 -20.21
N LEU A 297 5.08 23.50 -20.35
CA LEU A 297 5.27 24.52 -19.31
C LEU A 297 4.07 25.48 -19.17
N THR A 298 3.10 25.43 -20.07
CA THR A 298 1.85 26.22 -20.03
C THR A 298 0.60 25.32 -19.90
N ASP A 299 0.77 24.03 -19.60
CA ASP A 299 -0.34 23.10 -19.43
C ASP A 299 -1.29 23.58 -18.31
N ALA A 300 -2.57 23.31 -18.47
CA ALA A 300 -3.57 23.64 -17.46
C ALA A 300 -3.31 22.95 -16.11
N ASP A 301 -2.76 21.73 -16.16
CA ASP A 301 -2.47 20.94 -14.97
C ASP A 301 -1.09 21.28 -14.40
N PRO A 302 -0.99 21.62 -13.09
CA PRO A 302 0.29 22.01 -12.47
C PRO A 302 1.30 20.85 -12.39
N TRP A 303 0.85 19.60 -12.30
CA TRP A 303 1.76 18.46 -12.26
C TRP A 303 2.40 18.16 -13.62
N VAL A 304 1.66 18.42 -14.71
CA VAL A 304 2.26 18.41 -16.07
C VAL A 304 3.34 19.48 -16.17
N ARG A 305 3.05 20.73 -15.75
CA ARG A 305 4.04 21.80 -15.74
C ARG A 305 5.26 21.45 -14.89
N LYS A 306 5.05 20.80 -13.73
CA LYS A 306 6.13 20.30 -12.87
C LYS A 306 6.99 19.27 -13.57
N ALA A 307 6.39 18.26 -14.19
CA ALA A 307 7.10 17.21 -14.92
C ALA A 307 8.00 17.82 -16.02
N TRP A 308 7.48 18.79 -16.75
CA TRP A 308 8.27 19.52 -17.74
C TRP A 308 9.40 20.35 -17.13
N ALA A 309 9.16 21.03 -16.02
CA ALA A 309 10.19 21.79 -15.31
C ALA A 309 11.33 20.90 -14.78
N GLN A 310 11.08 19.63 -14.51
CA GLN A 310 12.06 18.65 -14.03
C GLN A 310 12.97 18.11 -15.14
N ARG A 311 12.60 18.23 -16.42
CA ARG A 311 13.42 17.73 -17.54
C ARG A 311 14.73 18.50 -17.65
N THR A 312 15.81 17.77 -17.92
CA THR A 312 17.17 18.32 -18.04
C THR A 312 17.71 18.28 -19.48
N ASP A 313 16.91 17.79 -20.42
CA ASP A 313 17.29 17.62 -21.83
C ASP A 313 16.91 18.81 -22.72
N TYR A 314 16.52 19.94 -22.11
CA TYR A 314 16.38 21.25 -22.74
C TYR A 314 16.86 22.35 -21.79
N THR A 315 17.30 23.48 -22.33
CA THR A 315 17.64 24.67 -21.54
C THR A 315 16.49 25.66 -21.58
N PRO A 316 15.86 25.97 -20.41
CA PRO A 316 14.77 26.92 -20.40
C PRO A 316 15.20 28.35 -20.67
N THR A 317 14.32 29.13 -21.28
CA THR A 317 14.49 30.57 -21.36
C THR A 317 14.24 31.23 -20.01
N ILE A 318 14.81 32.43 -19.80
CA ILE A 318 14.58 33.17 -18.55
C ILE A 318 13.06 33.46 -18.31
N HIS A 319 12.29 33.71 -19.37
CA HIS A 319 10.85 33.93 -19.28
C HIS A 319 10.08 32.68 -18.83
N GLN A 320 10.50 31.48 -19.26
CA GLN A 320 9.93 30.24 -18.80
C GLN A 320 10.22 30.02 -17.31
N ALA A 321 11.45 30.34 -16.89
CA ALA A 321 11.85 30.25 -15.50
C ALA A 321 11.10 31.26 -14.61
N GLU A 322 10.95 32.52 -15.04
CA GLU A 322 10.18 33.56 -14.33
C GLU A 322 8.70 33.14 -14.17
N ARG A 323 8.10 32.53 -15.21
CA ARG A 323 6.76 31.97 -15.13
C ARG A 323 6.69 30.87 -14.11
N GLY A 324 7.67 29.97 -14.08
CA GLY A 324 7.77 28.89 -13.10
C GLY A 324 7.93 29.36 -11.65
N LEU A 325 8.58 30.51 -11.44
CA LEU A 325 8.65 31.17 -10.13
C LEU A 325 7.31 31.81 -9.69
N SER A 326 6.37 31.99 -10.62
CA SER A 326 5.04 32.55 -10.33
C SER A 326 3.98 31.47 -10.07
N GLU A 327 4.36 30.20 -9.97
CA GLU A 327 3.45 29.10 -9.63
C GLU A 327 2.93 29.24 -8.20
N GLU A 328 1.67 28.86 -8.00
CA GLU A 328 1.03 28.87 -6.68
C GLU A 328 1.56 27.74 -5.77
N ASP A 329 1.95 26.59 -6.36
CA ASP A 329 2.48 25.46 -5.60
C ASP A 329 3.97 25.67 -5.32
N PRO A 330 4.39 25.81 -4.05
CA PRO A 330 5.78 25.93 -3.66
C PRO A 330 6.70 24.80 -4.18
N ASN A 331 6.16 23.59 -4.34
CA ASN A 331 6.93 22.46 -4.83
C ASN A 331 7.34 22.62 -6.31
N ILE A 332 6.55 23.35 -7.11
CA ILE A 332 6.90 23.65 -8.50
C ILE A 332 7.94 24.76 -8.55
N VAL A 333 7.78 25.79 -7.75
CA VAL A 333 8.78 26.86 -7.60
C VAL A 333 10.14 26.30 -7.22
N LEU A 334 10.18 25.36 -6.26
CA LEU A 334 11.42 24.71 -5.82
C LEU A 334 12.08 23.90 -6.93
N VAL A 335 11.31 23.26 -7.82
CA VAL A 335 11.89 22.58 -8.99
C VAL A 335 12.68 23.55 -9.85
N TRP A 336 12.13 24.72 -10.13
CA TRP A 336 12.79 25.76 -10.92
C TRP A 336 14.05 26.30 -10.24
N LEU A 337 14.03 26.52 -8.93
CA LEU A 337 15.17 27.00 -8.16
C LEU A 337 16.32 25.98 -8.09
N ASN A 338 16.00 24.70 -8.15
CA ASN A 338 16.97 23.61 -8.12
C ASN A 338 17.64 23.34 -9.49
N ARG A 339 17.20 23.98 -10.57
CA ARG A 339 17.82 23.83 -11.88
C ARG A 339 19.19 24.53 -11.90
N SER A 340 20.20 23.82 -12.35
CA SER A 340 21.58 24.33 -12.46
C SER A 340 21.87 25.06 -13.79
N ASP A 341 20.96 24.93 -14.76
CA ASP A 341 21.09 25.49 -16.12
C ASP A 341 20.44 26.89 -16.26
N ILE A 342 19.93 27.45 -15.15
CA ILE A 342 19.37 28.80 -15.12
C ILE A 342 20.32 29.75 -14.40
N VAL A 343 20.63 30.86 -15.03
CA VAL A 343 21.41 31.95 -14.43
C VAL A 343 20.47 32.99 -13.84
N TRP A 344 20.36 32.98 -12.52
CA TRP A 344 19.51 33.91 -11.79
C TRP A 344 20.17 35.29 -11.64
N THR A 345 19.44 36.37 -11.96
CA THR A 345 19.96 37.75 -11.79
C THR A 345 19.87 38.15 -10.32
N HIS A 346 20.64 39.16 -9.92
CA HIS A 346 20.59 39.73 -8.56
C HIS A 346 19.18 40.19 -8.17
N THR A 347 18.41 40.71 -9.13
CA THR A 347 17.01 41.13 -8.90
C THR A 347 16.11 39.97 -8.56
N HIS A 348 16.27 38.79 -9.20
CA HIS A 348 15.50 37.58 -8.88
C HIS A 348 15.80 37.11 -7.47
N ILE A 349 17.08 37.11 -7.10
CA ILE A 349 17.49 36.67 -5.75
C ILE A 349 16.93 37.59 -4.67
N GLN A 350 17.03 38.90 -4.84
CA GLN A 350 16.49 39.87 -3.87
C GLN A 350 14.98 39.72 -3.67
N LYS A 351 14.20 39.52 -4.74
CA LYS A 351 12.77 39.25 -4.67
C LYS A 351 12.50 37.91 -3.95
N GLY A 352 13.26 36.88 -4.29
CA GLY A 352 13.12 35.56 -3.74
C GLY A 352 13.38 35.46 -2.23
N LEU A 353 14.37 36.21 -1.74
CA LEU A 353 14.68 36.31 -0.30
C LEU A 353 13.56 36.98 0.53
N GLN A 354 12.61 37.66 -0.14
CA GLN A 354 11.44 38.27 0.47
C GLN A 354 10.16 37.40 0.29
N HIS A 355 10.28 36.21 -0.29
CA HIS A 355 9.12 35.36 -0.55
C HIS A 355 8.38 35.00 0.74
N PRO A 356 7.01 34.98 0.79
CA PRO A 356 6.26 34.68 2.00
C PRO A 356 6.47 33.25 2.52
N VAL A 357 6.74 32.29 1.65
CA VAL A 357 6.98 30.88 1.99
C VAL A 357 8.43 30.68 2.41
N MET A 358 8.65 30.15 3.61
CA MET A 358 9.98 29.98 4.22
C MET A 358 10.89 29.04 3.42
N GLU A 359 10.34 27.95 2.91
CA GLU A 359 11.07 26.95 2.12
C GLU A 359 11.65 27.56 0.83
N ILE A 360 10.89 28.44 0.16
CA ILE A 360 11.33 29.14 -1.03
C ILE A 360 12.43 30.16 -0.69
N ARG A 361 12.31 30.89 0.44
CA ARG A 361 13.39 31.81 0.90
C ARG A 361 14.69 31.05 1.14
N LYS A 362 14.65 29.89 1.81
CA LYS A 362 15.83 29.05 2.02
C LYS A 362 16.48 28.60 0.72
N ALA A 363 15.67 28.18 -0.24
CA ALA A 363 16.18 27.81 -1.55
C ALA A 363 16.88 28.98 -2.27
N TRP A 364 16.37 30.21 -2.13
CA TRP A 364 17.03 31.40 -2.65
C TRP A 364 18.32 31.75 -1.90
N GLU A 365 18.41 31.51 -0.59
CA GLU A 365 19.66 31.63 0.18
C GLU A 365 20.74 30.66 -0.35
N GLU A 366 20.35 29.43 -0.69
CA GLU A 366 21.26 28.45 -1.29
C GLU A 366 21.72 28.89 -2.69
N VAL A 367 20.83 29.44 -3.51
CA VAL A 367 21.20 30.01 -4.82
C VAL A 367 22.21 31.16 -4.65
N LEU A 368 22.01 32.05 -3.69
CA LEU A 368 22.92 33.15 -3.38
C LEU A 368 24.29 32.63 -2.93
N GLN A 369 24.34 31.62 -2.07
CA GLN A 369 25.59 31.01 -1.60
C GLN A 369 26.36 30.38 -2.75
N LYS A 370 25.68 29.65 -3.66
CA LYS A 370 26.32 29.08 -4.85
C LYS A 370 26.96 30.13 -5.75
N LEU A 371 26.30 31.28 -5.91
CA LEU A 371 26.86 32.41 -6.71
C LEU A 371 28.09 33.05 -6.05
N HIS A 372 28.10 33.20 -4.71
CA HIS A 372 29.29 33.71 -4.00
C HIS A 372 30.45 32.72 -4.14
N ASN A 373 30.25 31.44 -3.95
CA ASN A 373 31.29 30.42 -4.07
C ASN A 373 31.84 30.27 -5.50
N SER A 374 31.05 30.54 -6.52
CA SER A 374 31.51 30.50 -7.93
C SER A 374 32.34 31.75 -8.33
N ASN A 375 32.18 32.86 -7.62
CA ASN A 375 32.95 34.09 -7.83
C ASN A 375 34.28 34.14 -7.02
N ASP A 376 34.42 33.21 -6.03
CA ASP A 376 35.64 33.10 -5.19
C ASP A 376 36.65 32.08 -5.70
N THR A 377 36.50 31.55 -6.91
CA THR A 377 37.57 30.79 -7.57
C THR A 377 38.58 31.79 -8.14
N PRO A 378 39.84 31.85 -7.64
CA PRO A 378 40.83 32.81 -8.14
C PRO A 378 41.16 32.48 -9.59
N ALA A 379 41.01 33.49 -10.46
CA ALA A 379 41.66 33.51 -11.75
C ALA A 379 43.18 33.76 -11.55
N ASP A 380 43.89 32.73 -11.07
CA ASP A 380 45.35 32.78 -10.99
C ASP A 380 45.92 31.37 -11.13
N ALA A 381 46.19 31.00 -12.37
CA ALA A 381 47.29 30.10 -12.73
C ALA A 381 47.56 30.20 -14.24
N CYS A 382 47.93 31.39 -14.68
CA CYS A 382 48.58 31.52 -15.97
C CYS A 382 49.83 32.41 -15.83
N SER A 383 50.85 31.85 -15.18
CA SER A 383 52.21 32.34 -15.29
C SER A 383 53.13 31.15 -15.54
N LEU A 384 53.30 30.83 -16.80
CA LEU A 384 54.48 30.12 -17.29
C LEU A 384 55.60 31.13 -17.53
N PRO A 385 56.81 30.93 -17.00
CA PRO A 385 58.00 31.51 -17.60
C PRO A 385 58.51 30.60 -18.70
N CYS A 386 58.78 31.19 -19.86
CA CYS A 386 59.67 30.64 -20.85
C CYS A 386 61.08 30.50 -20.31
N VAL A 387 61.73 29.35 -20.44
CA VAL A 387 63.07 29.15 -20.97
C VAL A 387 63.12 27.76 -21.60
#